data_8507172cdd824ecf8b7ba1055bfa753b
#
_entry.id   8507172cdd824ecf8b7ba1055bfa753b
#
_cell.length_a   1.000
_cell.length_b   1.000
_cell.length_c   1.000
_cell.angle_alpha   90.00
_cell.angle_beta   90.00
_cell.angle_gamma   90.00
#
_symmetry.space_group_name_H-M   'P 1'
#
loop_
_entity.id
_entity.type
_entity.pdbx_description
1 polymer ?
#
loop_
_entity_poly.entity_id
_entity_poly.type
_entity_poly.pdbx_seq_one_letter_code
_entity_poly.pdbx_strand_id
1 'polypeptide(L)'
;MTSSHITRRQLMGATAGAAGLSLLGSRAFAQPALPTSPVVINVVDGTGDLALTQKIFENYRKLKPNLVSRFTYSKGPQLEIPGKIKAQQAANKVDIDLVLTGYDGMSIGSDQGVYMQLLPAFASVLPKPEDIYQDMPAKIQALTKGFGIVDSYSPYGPLLQYMPDKVKNVPTSAEDLLAWARANKNRFSYARPANSGPGRALLVGLPYMLGDSNPKDPIKGWDKTWAYLKALGENIEYYPSGTTEVLKQLGDGSLYIIPSTTGWDINPRVLGVVPKEAKIVALKGSHWCSDVHVWCIPKGVADAKVAVLLDLMKFMLTKEQQAYIYGEGYFYPGPAVKGVTLAMAPADSQAALKEFGRPEYDQLIASRPHELPLDPKVTVAAFRRWDEEVGGAKRR
;
A
#
# COMPACT_ATOMS: atom_id res chain seq x y z
N MET A 1 2.63 10.04 80.81
CA MET A 1 4.11 10.15 80.70
C MET A 1 4.63 8.78 80.30
N THR A 2 4.85 8.54 79.03
CA THR A 2 5.74 7.45 78.54
C THR A 2 6.33 7.90 77.19
N SER A 3 7.60 8.24 77.29
CA SER A 3 8.44 8.62 76.18
C SER A 3 8.93 7.41 75.46
N SER A 4 8.62 7.31 74.14
CA SER A 4 9.13 6.26 73.28
C SER A 4 10.32 6.80 72.44
N HIS A 5 11.48 6.28 72.73
CA HIS A 5 12.72 6.56 72.03
C HIS A 5 12.73 5.83 70.67
N ILE A 6 12.84 6.58 69.58
CA ILE A 6 13.10 6.06 68.23
C ILE A 6 14.58 5.75 68.11
N THR A 7 14.97 4.49 67.91
CA THR A 7 16.36 4.05 67.81
C THR A 7 16.95 4.32 66.44
N ARG A 8 18.22 4.68 66.38
CA ARG A 8 19.02 5.00 65.17
C ARG A 8 19.05 3.94 64.05
N ARG A 9 18.43 2.76 64.26
CA ARG A 9 18.35 1.67 63.29
C ARG A 9 17.16 1.79 62.35
N GLN A 10 16.20 2.66 62.58
CA GLN A 10 15.04 2.86 61.73
C GLN A 10 15.16 4.00 60.70
N LEU A 11 16.32 4.71 60.70
CA LEU A 11 16.57 5.83 59.79
C LEU A 11 17.47 5.47 58.59
N MET A 12 17.89 4.20 58.42
CA MET A 12 18.73 3.76 57.29
C MET A 12 18.01 2.83 56.29
N GLY A 13 16.69 2.79 56.36
CA GLY A 13 15.86 1.95 55.46
C GLY A 13 15.08 2.69 54.36
N ALA A 14 15.24 4.01 54.20
CA ALA A 14 14.34 4.80 53.34
C ALA A 14 15.02 5.56 52.18
N THR A 15 16.26 5.19 51.80
CA THR A 15 16.96 5.88 50.68
C THR A 15 17.54 4.97 49.60
N ALA A 16 16.97 3.75 49.43
CA ALA A 16 17.40 2.81 48.39
C ALA A 16 16.27 2.45 47.41
N GLY A 17 15.26 3.33 47.24
CA GLY A 17 14.07 3.05 46.43
C GLY A 17 13.77 4.01 45.26
N ALA A 18 14.68 4.90 44.89
CA ALA A 18 14.40 5.94 43.88
C ALA A 18 15.45 6.08 42.76
N ALA A 19 16.16 5.02 42.41
CA ALA A 19 17.15 5.03 41.31
C ALA A 19 16.98 3.86 40.32
N GLY A 20 15.74 3.39 40.09
CA GLY A 20 15.46 2.23 39.24
C GLY A 20 14.50 2.48 38.11
N LEU A 21 14.14 3.72 37.81
CA LEU A 21 13.17 4.04 36.73
C LEU A 21 13.72 5.15 35.86
N SER A 22 14.58 4.82 34.90
CA SER A 22 14.80 5.59 33.67
C SER A 22 16.05 5.13 32.91
N LEU A 23 16.06 3.93 32.35
CA LEU A 23 16.98 3.55 31.27
C LEU A 23 16.28 2.50 30.36
N LEU A 24 15.04 2.75 29.98
CA LEU A 24 14.53 2.26 28.70
C LEU A 24 14.90 3.28 27.63
N GLY A 25 16.17 3.64 27.57
CA GLY A 25 16.76 4.32 26.44
C GLY A 25 16.57 3.40 25.25
N SER A 26 15.91 3.88 24.19
CA SER A 26 15.90 3.27 22.88
C SER A 26 17.34 2.84 22.56
N ARG A 27 17.62 1.52 22.58
CA ARG A 27 18.90 1.00 22.10
C ARG A 27 18.95 1.33 20.60
N ALA A 28 19.62 2.42 20.26
CA ALA A 28 20.05 2.64 18.90
C ALA A 28 20.93 1.43 18.55
N PHE A 29 20.46 0.61 17.60
CA PHE A 29 21.30 -0.46 17.10
C PHE A 29 22.51 0.17 16.42
N ALA A 30 23.71 -0.32 16.70
CA ALA A 30 24.88 0.07 15.93
C ALA A 30 24.58 -0.24 14.44
N GLN A 31 24.86 0.72 13.56
CA GLN A 31 24.68 0.51 12.12
C GLN A 31 25.52 -0.70 11.71
N PRO A 32 24.92 -1.73 11.07
CA PRO A 32 25.69 -2.87 10.56
C PRO A 32 26.74 -2.39 9.55
N ALA A 33 27.93 -2.99 9.57
CA ALA A 33 28.98 -2.68 8.62
C ALA A 33 28.62 -3.14 7.21
N LEU A 34 28.96 -2.32 6.20
CA LEU A 34 28.82 -2.71 4.81
C LEU A 34 29.71 -3.93 4.49
N PRO A 35 29.28 -4.82 3.59
CA PRO A 35 30.06 -5.99 3.22
C PRO A 35 31.37 -5.61 2.52
N THR A 36 32.39 -6.44 2.69
CA THR A 36 33.69 -6.32 2.01
C THR A 36 33.69 -6.95 0.62
N SER A 37 32.66 -7.73 0.30
CA SER A 37 32.44 -8.34 -1.02
C SER A 37 30.97 -8.22 -1.41
N PRO A 38 30.65 -8.15 -2.73
CA PRO A 38 29.29 -7.93 -3.19
C PRO A 38 28.35 -9.08 -2.79
N VAL A 39 27.17 -8.72 -2.28
CA VAL A 39 26.13 -9.68 -1.87
C VAL A 39 25.07 -9.88 -2.96
N VAL A 40 24.35 -11.00 -2.87
CA VAL A 40 23.08 -11.22 -3.61
C VAL A 40 21.94 -10.84 -2.69
N ILE A 41 21.00 -10.01 -3.17
CA ILE A 41 19.79 -9.61 -2.46
C ILE A 41 18.57 -10.26 -3.11
N ASN A 42 17.80 -11.00 -2.31
CA ASN A 42 16.59 -11.69 -2.75
C ASN A 42 15.35 -10.86 -2.38
N VAL A 43 14.65 -10.39 -3.40
CA VAL A 43 13.49 -9.51 -3.28
C VAL A 43 12.22 -10.30 -3.58
N VAL A 44 11.19 -10.17 -2.73
CA VAL A 44 9.84 -10.65 -3.04
C VAL A 44 8.90 -9.47 -3.20
N ASP A 45 8.13 -9.46 -4.29
CA ASP A 45 7.14 -8.44 -4.61
C ASP A 45 5.72 -8.98 -4.40
N GLY A 46 5.00 -8.36 -3.47
CA GLY A 46 3.62 -8.71 -3.10
C GLY A 46 2.54 -7.82 -3.73
N THR A 47 2.91 -6.72 -4.38
CA THR A 47 1.96 -5.68 -4.83
C THR A 47 2.18 -5.22 -6.26
N GLY A 48 3.21 -5.73 -6.96
CA GLY A 48 3.60 -5.24 -8.27
C GLY A 48 4.50 -4.00 -8.21
N ASP A 49 5.09 -3.71 -7.06
CA ASP A 49 5.95 -2.56 -6.80
C ASP A 49 7.21 -2.54 -7.71
N LEU A 50 7.68 -3.70 -8.16
CA LEU A 50 8.78 -3.78 -9.13
C LEU A 50 8.48 -3.05 -10.46
N ALA A 51 7.22 -2.85 -10.82
CA ALA A 51 6.86 -2.03 -11.97
C ALA A 51 7.29 -0.57 -11.80
N LEU A 52 7.43 -0.10 -10.57
CA LEU A 52 7.87 1.27 -10.21
C LEU A 52 9.36 1.31 -9.86
N THR A 53 9.85 0.29 -9.17
CA THR A 53 11.11 0.36 -8.43
C THR A 53 12.25 -0.45 -9.03
N GLN A 54 11.99 -1.37 -9.99
CA GLN A 54 13.05 -2.21 -10.58
C GLN A 54 14.21 -1.38 -11.12
N LYS A 55 13.94 -0.23 -11.72
CA LYS A 55 14.98 0.67 -12.25
C LYS A 55 15.86 1.25 -11.15
N ILE A 56 15.29 1.49 -9.97
CA ILE A 56 16.03 1.98 -8.79
C ILE A 56 17.04 0.92 -8.32
N PHE A 57 16.65 -0.36 -8.27
CA PHE A 57 17.57 -1.47 -7.98
C PHE A 57 18.71 -1.57 -8.99
N GLU A 58 18.40 -1.43 -10.29
CA GLU A 58 19.40 -1.44 -11.37
C GLU A 58 20.36 -0.28 -11.24
N ASN A 59 19.87 0.94 -10.97
CA ASN A 59 20.67 2.14 -10.78
C ASN A 59 21.59 1.99 -9.56
N TYR A 60 21.07 1.47 -8.45
CA TYR A 60 21.85 1.22 -7.24
C TYR A 60 23.00 0.23 -7.51
N ARG A 61 22.72 -0.90 -8.17
CA ARG A 61 23.73 -1.89 -8.50
C ARG A 61 24.82 -1.33 -9.42
N LYS A 62 24.45 -0.48 -10.39
CA LYS A 62 25.41 0.19 -11.27
C LYS A 62 26.29 1.17 -10.51
N LEU A 63 25.71 1.89 -9.55
CA LEU A 63 26.45 2.87 -8.74
C LEU A 63 27.36 2.19 -7.71
N LYS A 64 26.93 1.06 -7.14
CA LYS A 64 27.60 0.36 -6.04
C LYS A 64 27.84 -1.12 -6.33
N PRO A 65 28.58 -1.47 -7.42
CA PRO A 65 28.82 -2.85 -7.82
C PRO A 65 29.65 -3.65 -6.81
N ASN A 66 30.39 -2.96 -5.93
CA ASN A 66 31.14 -3.54 -4.83
C ASN A 66 30.25 -3.96 -3.64
N LEU A 67 29.01 -3.50 -3.55
CA LEU A 67 28.07 -3.87 -2.51
C LEU A 67 27.05 -4.93 -2.96
N VAL A 68 26.58 -4.86 -4.20
CA VAL A 68 25.57 -5.78 -4.74
C VAL A 68 26.02 -6.38 -6.06
N SER A 69 26.18 -7.69 -6.11
CA SER A 69 26.45 -8.44 -7.33
C SER A 69 25.18 -8.65 -8.17
N ARG A 70 24.06 -8.95 -7.51
CA ARG A 70 22.80 -9.25 -8.18
C ARG A 70 21.61 -9.05 -7.25
N PHE A 71 20.48 -8.57 -7.80
CA PHE A 71 19.16 -8.74 -7.24
C PHE A 71 18.46 -9.93 -7.89
N THR A 72 17.76 -10.74 -7.10
CA THR A 72 16.83 -11.77 -7.60
C THR A 72 15.42 -11.35 -7.22
N TYR A 73 14.47 -11.65 -8.10
CA TYR A 73 13.09 -11.22 -7.91
C TYR A 73 12.15 -12.42 -7.92
N SER A 74 11.20 -12.41 -7.00
CA SER A 74 10.09 -13.35 -6.96
C SER A 74 8.79 -12.61 -6.64
N LYS A 75 7.63 -13.22 -6.93
CA LYS A 75 6.31 -12.65 -6.66
C LYS A 75 5.50 -13.57 -5.77
N GLY A 76 4.57 -13.00 -5.02
CA GLY A 76 3.62 -13.76 -4.20
C GLY A 76 2.51 -12.87 -3.65
N PRO A 77 1.37 -13.43 -3.22
CA PRO A 77 0.31 -12.64 -2.61
C PRO A 77 0.79 -11.96 -1.33
N GLN A 78 0.62 -10.64 -1.22
CA GLN A 78 1.16 -9.85 -0.10
C GLN A 78 0.72 -10.36 1.29
N LEU A 79 -0.50 -10.88 1.41
CA LEU A 79 -1.03 -11.37 2.69
C LEU A 79 -0.44 -12.73 3.11
N GLU A 80 0.16 -13.49 2.18
CA GLU A 80 0.75 -14.82 2.42
C GLU A 80 2.26 -14.75 2.71
N ILE A 81 2.94 -13.71 2.22
CA ILE A 81 4.39 -13.52 2.39
C ILE A 81 4.83 -13.59 3.87
N PRO A 82 4.13 -12.93 4.83
CA PRO A 82 4.49 -13.02 6.24
C PRO A 82 4.51 -14.45 6.80
N GLY A 83 3.53 -15.27 6.41
CA GLY A 83 3.47 -16.69 6.80
C GLY A 83 4.67 -17.50 6.27
N LYS A 84 5.06 -17.25 5.01
CA LYS A 84 6.25 -17.87 4.40
C LYS A 84 7.54 -17.47 5.15
N ILE A 85 7.69 -16.19 5.47
CA ILE A 85 8.85 -15.70 6.24
C ILE A 85 8.88 -16.34 7.63
N LYS A 86 7.74 -16.42 8.30
CA LYS A 86 7.64 -17.05 9.62
C LYS A 86 8.10 -18.52 9.61
N ALA A 87 7.73 -19.26 8.57
CA ALA A 87 8.20 -20.65 8.38
C ALA A 87 9.72 -20.72 8.15
N GLN A 88 10.29 -19.80 7.36
CA GLN A 88 11.73 -19.70 7.13
C GLN A 88 12.48 -19.36 8.44
N GLN A 89 11.96 -18.41 9.22
CA GLN A 89 12.54 -18.05 10.53
C GLN A 89 12.52 -19.21 11.52
N ALA A 90 11.43 -19.98 11.56
CA ALA A 90 11.33 -21.18 12.39
C ALA A 90 12.36 -22.26 11.99
N ALA A 91 12.71 -22.33 10.71
CA ALA A 91 13.74 -23.21 10.19
C ALA A 91 15.17 -22.63 10.28
N ASN A 92 15.36 -21.46 10.89
CA ASN A 92 16.63 -20.70 10.94
C ASN A 92 17.26 -20.46 9.55
N LYS A 93 16.44 -20.34 8.51
CA LYS A 93 16.88 -20.16 7.12
C LYS A 93 15.99 -19.11 6.42
N VAL A 94 16.38 -17.84 6.54
CA VAL A 94 15.68 -16.74 5.88
C VAL A 94 16.31 -16.49 4.51
N ASP A 95 15.57 -16.83 3.45
CA ASP A 95 16.01 -16.67 2.05
C ASP A 95 15.48 -15.37 1.41
N ILE A 96 14.51 -14.71 2.03
CA ILE A 96 13.96 -13.42 1.59
C ILE A 96 14.70 -12.29 2.32
N ASP A 97 15.36 -11.42 1.58
CA ASP A 97 16.11 -10.30 2.16
C ASP A 97 15.30 -9.00 2.21
N LEU A 98 14.44 -8.77 1.21
CA LEU A 98 13.60 -7.58 1.11
C LEU A 98 12.20 -7.96 0.63
N VAL A 99 11.20 -7.35 1.25
CA VAL A 99 9.78 -7.49 0.88
C VAL A 99 9.25 -6.15 0.39
N LEU A 100 8.73 -6.14 -0.83
CA LEU A 100 7.97 -5.04 -1.40
C LEU A 100 6.49 -5.38 -1.21
N THR A 101 5.76 -4.57 -0.44
CA THR A 101 4.39 -4.89 -0.06
C THR A 101 3.56 -3.62 0.13
N GLY A 102 2.23 -3.76 0.21
CA GLY A 102 1.34 -2.68 0.64
C GLY A 102 1.28 -2.56 2.18
N TYR A 103 0.58 -1.55 2.64
CA TYR A 103 0.38 -1.32 4.07
C TYR A 103 -0.22 -2.54 4.80
N ASP A 104 -1.14 -3.26 4.17
CA ASP A 104 -1.79 -4.45 4.76
C ASP A 104 -0.79 -5.60 5.01
N GLY A 105 0.03 -5.93 3.99
CA GLY A 105 1.03 -7.01 4.12
C GLY A 105 2.14 -6.66 5.11
N MET A 106 2.56 -5.40 5.16
CA MET A 106 3.51 -4.90 6.17
C MET A 106 2.95 -5.05 7.58
N SER A 107 1.72 -4.62 7.81
CA SER A 107 1.10 -4.66 9.13
C SER A 107 0.88 -6.09 9.62
N ILE A 108 0.40 -6.99 8.76
CA ILE A 108 0.25 -8.42 9.09
C ILE A 108 1.61 -9.02 9.49
N GLY A 109 2.67 -8.72 8.74
CA GLY A 109 4.01 -9.21 9.07
C GLY A 109 4.57 -8.60 10.35
N SER A 110 4.28 -7.32 10.63
CA SER A 110 4.61 -6.68 11.89
C SER A 110 3.89 -7.36 13.07
N ASP A 111 2.58 -7.62 12.96
CA ASP A 111 1.80 -8.30 14.01
C ASP A 111 2.28 -9.74 14.25
N GLN A 112 2.73 -10.43 13.21
CA GLN A 112 3.35 -11.76 13.31
C GLN A 112 4.80 -11.71 13.82
N GLY A 113 5.37 -10.51 13.99
CA GLY A 113 6.72 -10.30 14.49
C GLY A 113 7.83 -10.67 13.50
N VAL A 114 7.54 -10.80 12.21
CA VAL A 114 8.50 -11.30 11.21
C VAL A 114 9.40 -10.21 10.61
N TYR A 115 9.02 -8.92 10.67
CA TYR A 115 9.82 -7.81 10.15
C TYR A 115 10.68 -7.14 11.22
N MET A 116 11.80 -6.58 10.80
CA MET A 116 12.62 -5.69 11.63
C MET A 116 11.90 -4.33 11.78
N GLN A 117 12.02 -3.74 12.96
CA GLN A 117 11.61 -2.35 13.15
C GLN A 117 12.78 -1.44 12.73
N LEU A 118 12.63 -0.77 11.59
CA LEU A 118 13.68 0.05 10.97
C LEU A 118 13.77 1.43 11.63
N LEU A 119 12.63 1.98 12.06
CA LEU A 119 12.56 3.24 12.79
C LEU A 119 11.96 3.02 14.19
N PRO A 120 12.53 3.61 15.27
CA PRO A 120 13.69 4.51 15.26
C PRO A 120 15.05 3.82 15.23
N ALA A 121 15.12 2.47 15.11
CA ALA A 121 16.36 1.69 15.31
C ALA A 121 17.54 2.20 14.42
N PHE A 122 17.26 2.58 13.18
CA PHE A 122 18.24 3.07 12.21
C PHE A 122 18.01 4.54 11.81
N ALA A 123 17.45 5.35 12.71
CA ALA A 123 17.21 6.78 12.47
C ALA A 123 18.48 7.61 12.16
N SER A 124 19.66 7.09 12.53
CA SER A 124 20.95 7.72 12.16
C SER A 124 21.32 7.52 10.69
N VAL A 125 20.72 6.53 10.00
CA VAL A 125 21.02 6.14 8.61
C VAL A 125 19.94 6.62 7.66
N LEU A 126 18.68 6.40 8.04
CA LEU A 126 17.52 6.77 7.22
C LEU A 126 17.16 8.25 7.43
N PRO A 127 16.69 8.94 6.39
CA PRO A 127 16.23 10.31 6.53
C PRO A 127 14.99 10.36 7.42
N LYS A 128 14.79 11.49 8.08
CA LYS A 128 13.59 11.72 8.91
C LYS A 128 12.36 11.83 8.03
N PRO A 129 11.29 11.07 8.32
CA PRO A 129 10.07 11.08 7.51
C PRO A 129 9.45 12.48 7.31
N GLU A 130 9.44 13.29 8.36
CA GLU A 130 8.92 14.67 8.34
C GLU A 130 9.70 15.62 7.42
N ASP A 131 10.98 15.35 7.18
CA ASP A 131 11.83 16.18 6.33
C ASP A 131 11.65 15.86 4.84
N ILE A 132 11.25 14.62 4.50
CA ILE A 132 11.29 14.14 3.11
C ILE A 132 9.93 13.88 2.49
N TYR A 133 8.97 13.32 3.24
CA TYR A 133 7.69 12.91 2.66
C TYR A 133 6.70 14.07 2.45
N GLN A 134 5.79 13.88 1.50
CA GLN A 134 4.55 14.66 1.41
C GLN A 134 3.67 14.38 2.64
N ASP A 135 2.66 15.21 2.90
CA ASP A 135 1.84 15.13 4.12
C ASP A 135 1.16 13.76 4.32
N MET A 136 0.52 13.22 3.28
CA MET A 136 -0.19 11.94 3.41
C MET A 136 0.76 10.75 3.53
N PRO A 137 1.81 10.61 2.70
CA PRO A 137 2.85 9.60 2.92
C PRO A 137 3.51 9.67 4.29
N ALA A 138 3.77 10.87 4.84
CA ALA A 138 4.32 11.02 6.20
C ALA A 138 3.37 10.46 7.26
N LYS A 139 2.07 10.75 7.15
CA LYS A 139 1.04 10.19 8.05
C LYS A 139 0.98 8.67 7.96
N ILE A 140 1.04 8.10 6.75
CA ILE A 140 1.00 6.64 6.56
C ILE A 140 2.32 6.02 7.03
N GLN A 141 3.49 6.67 6.81
CA GLN A 141 4.77 6.23 7.36
C GLN A 141 4.72 6.12 8.90
N ALA A 142 4.06 7.05 9.57
CA ALA A 142 3.86 6.95 11.02
C ALA A 142 3.00 5.73 11.41
N LEU A 143 1.99 5.37 10.62
CA LEU A 143 1.16 4.18 10.84
C LEU A 143 1.96 2.87 10.68
N THR A 144 3.06 2.85 9.91
CA THR A 144 3.93 1.66 9.80
C THR A 144 4.64 1.31 11.10
N LYS A 145 4.64 2.21 12.09
CA LYS A 145 5.37 2.06 13.36
C LYS A 145 6.85 1.71 13.14
N GLY A 146 7.39 2.10 11.99
CA GLY A 146 8.77 1.86 11.59
C GLY A 146 9.09 0.46 11.09
N PHE A 147 8.11 -0.41 10.88
CA PHE A 147 8.33 -1.76 10.33
C PHE A 147 8.49 -1.79 8.80
N GLY A 148 8.24 -0.69 8.14
CA GLY A 148 8.47 -0.51 6.70
C GLY A 148 8.80 0.94 6.37
N ILE A 149 9.47 1.13 5.24
CA ILE A 149 9.78 2.44 4.67
C ILE A 149 8.91 2.65 3.44
N VAL A 150 8.10 3.70 3.45
CA VAL A 150 7.23 4.07 2.32
C VAL A 150 8.11 4.46 1.13
N ASP A 151 7.89 3.83 0.00
CA ASP A 151 8.58 4.12 -1.26
C ASP A 151 7.69 4.87 -2.25
N SER A 152 6.41 4.54 -2.31
CA SER A 152 5.46 5.12 -3.26
C SER A 152 4.12 5.45 -2.61
N TYR A 153 3.37 6.37 -3.24
CA TYR A 153 2.10 6.88 -2.75
C TYR A 153 1.10 7.12 -3.88
N SER A 154 -0.17 6.84 -3.61
CA SER A 154 -1.29 7.22 -4.46
C SER A 154 -2.47 7.69 -3.60
N PRO A 155 -3.21 8.75 -4.00
CA PRO A 155 -4.53 9.03 -3.44
C PRO A 155 -5.48 7.85 -3.62
N TYR A 156 -5.25 7.05 -4.63
CA TYR A 156 -5.74 5.73 -5.00
C TYR A 156 -7.17 5.75 -5.56
N GLY A 157 -8.20 5.64 -4.78
CA GLY A 157 -9.57 5.54 -5.31
C GLY A 157 -10.63 5.62 -4.23
N PRO A 158 -11.88 5.30 -4.59
CA PRO A 158 -12.32 4.63 -5.83
C PRO A 158 -12.55 5.58 -7.02
N LEU A 159 -12.28 5.03 -8.20
CA LEU A 159 -12.72 5.57 -9.49
C LEU A 159 -13.55 4.52 -10.22
N LEU A 160 -14.33 4.95 -11.22
CA LEU A 160 -14.84 4.07 -12.26
C LEU A 160 -14.13 4.38 -13.57
N GLN A 161 -13.81 3.33 -14.34
CA GLN A 161 -13.33 3.43 -15.72
C GLN A 161 -14.38 2.85 -16.67
N TYR A 162 -14.64 3.49 -17.81
CA TYR A 162 -15.70 3.10 -18.69
C TYR A 162 -15.38 3.37 -20.17
N MET A 163 -16.07 2.64 -21.06
CA MET A 163 -16.00 2.82 -22.51
C MET A 163 -17.07 3.83 -22.97
N PRO A 164 -16.66 5.01 -23.49
CA PRO A 164 -17.61 6.08 -23.81
C PRO A 164 -18.54 5.78 -25.01
N ASP A 165 -18.17 4.83 -25.89
CA ASP A 165 -19.03 4.33 -26.96
C ASP A 165 -20.18 3.45 -26.44
N LYS A 166 -19.98 2.75 -25.31
CA LYS A 166 -20.94 1.85 -24.67
C LYS A 166 -21.77 2.52 -23.58
N VAL A 167 -21.22 3.52 -22.89
CA VAL A 167 -21.85 4.18 -21.74
C VAL A 167 -22.21 5.61 -22.11
N LYS A 168 -23.46 5.85 -22.52
CA LYS A 168 -23.93 7.19 -22.87
C LYS A 168 -24.34 8.01 -21.65
N ASN A 169 -25.02 7.38 -20.70
CA ASN A 169 -25.42 7.98 -19.41
C ASN A 169 -24.45 7.48 -18.33
N VAL A 170 -23.39 8.26 -18.10
CA VAL A 170 -22.33 7.91 -17.15
C VAL A 170 -22.86 8.06 -15.72
N PRO A 171 -22.79 7.01 -14.89
CA PRO A 171 -23.17 7.12 -13.47
C PRO A 171 -22.33 8.17 -12.75
N THR A 172 -22.98 9.02 -11.95
CA THR A 172 -22.35 10.09 -11.18
C THR A 172 -22.46 9.87 -9.66
N SER A 173 -23.28 8.92 -9.23
CA SER A 173 -23.44 8.51 -7.82
C SER A 173 -23.46 6.99 -7.69
N ALA A 174 -23.38 6.48 -6.47
CA ALA A 174 -23.51 5.04 -6.21
C ALA A 174 -24.91 4.52 -6.62
N GLU A 175 -25.95 5.31 -6.40
CA GLU A 175 -27.32 5.00 -6.78
C GLU A 175 -27.46 4.94 -8.30
N ASP A 176 -26.85 5.88 -9.06
CA ASP A 176 -26.83 5.86 -10.52
C ASP A 176 -26.12 4.61 -11.04
N LEU A 177 -25.01 4.21 -10.42
CA LEU A 177 -24.29 3.00 -10.80
C LEU A 177 -25.17 1.74 -10.60
N LEU A 178 -25.91 1.65 -9.51
CA LEU A 178 -26.82 0.55 -9.26
C LEU A 178 -27.98 0.54 -10.28
N ALA A 179 -28.55 1.70 -10.59
CA ALA A 179 -29.59 1.83 -11.59
C ALA A 179 -29.09 1.45 -12.99
N TRP A 180 -27.88 1.90 -13.33
CA TRP A 180 -27.22 1.57 -14.57
C TRP A 180 -26.94 0.05 -14.69
N ALA A 181 -26.43 -0.58 -13.64
CA ALA A 181 -26.15 -2.01 -13.60
C ALA A 181 -27.44 -2.85 -13.78
N ARG A 182 -28.55 -2.44 -13.19
CA ARG A 182 -29.87 -3.07 -13.39
C ARG A 182 -30.34 -3.03 -14.82
N ALA A 183 -30.11 -1.91 -15.51
CA ALA A 183 -30.44 -1.74 -16.93
C ALA A 183 -29.46 -2.43 -17.87
N ASN A 184 -28.23 -2.71 -17.41
CA ASN A 184 -27.14 -3.28 -18.20
C ASN A 184 -26.54 -4.49 -17.50
N LYS A 185 -27.35 -5.53 -17.27
CA LYS A 185 -26.93 -6.74 -16.55
C LYS A 185 -25.65 -7.33 -17.14
N ASN A 186 -24.72 -7.71 -16.27
CA ASN A 186 -23.44 -8.32 -16.58
C ASN A 186 -22.49 -7.42 -17.42
N ARG A 187 -22.72 -6.08 -17.43
CA ARG A 187 -21.82 -5.10 -18.08
C ARG A 187 -20.99 -4.28 -17.09
N PHE A 188 -21.20 -4.52 -15.79
CA PHE A 188 -20.36 -4.05 -14.69
C PHE A 188 -19.90 -5.26 -13.88
N SER A 189 -18.64 -5.31 -13.54
CA SER A 189 -18.10 -6.24 -12.55
C SER A 189 -16.81 -5.65 -11.92
N TYR A 190 -16.36 -6.28 -10.87
CA TYR A 190 -15.08 -5.97 -10.22
C TYR A 190 -14.43 -7.24 -9.69
N ALA A 191 -13.12 -7.25 -9.60
CA ALA A 191 -12.40 -8.38 -9.03
C ALA A 191 -12.58 -8.43 -7.51
N ARG A 192 -12.44 -9.63 -6.95
CA ARG A 192 -12.53 -9.89 -5.50
C ARG A 192 -11.64 -8.91 -4.73
N PRO A 193 -12.17 -8.18 -3.75
CA PRO A 193 -11.44 -7.08 -3.07
C PRO A 193 -10.13 -7.50 -2.41
N ALA A 194 -10.04 -8.72 -1.90
CA ALA A 194 -8.81 -9.25 -1.30
C ALA A 194 -7.64 -9.40 -2.30
N ASN A 195 -7.94 -9.53 -3.61
CA ASN A 195 -6.97 -9.79 -4.67
C ASN A 195 -6.89 -8.64 -5.69
N SER A 196 -7.55 -7.51 -5.43
CA SER A 196 -7.66 -6.42 -6.39
C SER A 196 -7.62 -5.06 -5.70
N GLY A 197 -6.68 -4.25 -6.07
CA GLY A 197 -6.61 -2.86 -5.62
C GLY A 197 -7.86 -2.05 -5.96
N PRO A 198 -8.33 -2.01 -7.22
CA PRO A 198 -9.59 -1.35 -7.59
C PRO A 198 -10.83 -1.94 -6.91
N GLY A 199 -10.90 -3.26 -6.76
CA GLY A 199 -11.99 -3.91 -6.01
C GLY A 199 -12.00 -3.52 -4.54
N ARG A 200 -10.81 -3.48 -3.91
CA ARG A 200 -10.63 -2.97 -2.55
C ARG A 200 -11.03 -1.50 -2.44
N ALA A 201 -10.57 -0.65 -3.36
CA ALA A 201 -10.89 0.78 -3.35
C ALA A 201 -12.39 1.03 -3.45
N LEU A 202 -13.11 0.28 -4.31
CA LEU A 202 -14.56 0.34 -4.38
C LEU A 202 -15.19 -0.05 -3.03
N LEU A 203 -14.78 -1.20 -2.45
CA LEU A 203 -15.33 -1.70 -1.19
C LEU A 203 -15.15 -0.69 -0.05
N VAL A 204 -13.95 -0.16 0.15
CA VAL A 204 -13.66 0.75 1.27
C VAL A 204 -14.11 2.20 1.01
N GLY A 205 -14.38 2.57 -0.23
CA GLY A 205 -14.90 3.89 -0.60
C GLY A 205 -16.43 4.01 -0.52
N LEU A 206 -17.17 2.90 -0.70
CA LEU A 206 -18.63 2.88 -0.66
C LEU A 206 -19.24 3.44 0.62
N PRO A 207 -18.72 3.16 1.84
CA PRO A 207 -19.31 3.70 3.07
C PRO A 207 -19.32 5.22 3.13
N TYR A 208 -18.36 5.88 2.54
CA TYR A 208 -18.35 7.35 2.43
C TYR A 208 -19.41 7.84 1.44
N MET A 209 -19.50 7.22 0.26
CA MET A 209 -20.46 7.59 -0.78
C MET A 209 -21.90 7.36 -0.36
N LEU A 210 -22.17 6.31 0.41
CA LEU A 210 -23.51 5.95 0.89
C LEU A 210 -23.87 6.59 2.24
N GLY A 211 -22.93 7.28 2.89
CA GLY A 211 -23.12 7.89 4.18
C GLY A 211 -23.44 6.86 5.27
N ASP A 212 -22.66 5.80 5.34
CA ASP A 212 -22.70 4.83 6.43
C ASP A 212 -22.33 5.47 7.77
N SER A 213 -22.81 4.91 8.87
CA SER A 213 -22.66 5.51 10.20
C SER A 213 -21.22 5.56 10.69
N ASN A 214 -20.37 4.59 10.29
CA ASN A 214 -18.95 4.56 10.59
C ASN A 214 -18.15 3.92 9.43
N PRO A 215 -17.59 4.73 8.52
CA PRO A 215 -16.79 4.22 7.40
C PRO A 215 -15.53 3.44 7.81
N LYS A 216 -15.12 3.48 9.06
CA LYS A 216 -13.96 2.73 9.57
C LYS A 216 -14.33 1.39 10.25
N ASP A 217 -15.62 1.06 10.34
CA ASP A 217 -16.08 -0.19 10.97
C ASP A 217 -16.98 -1.01 10.01
N PRO A 218 -16.42 -1.96 9.25
CA PRO A 218 -17.17 -2.77 8.30
C PRO A 218 -18.15 -3.75 8.97
N ILE A 219 -18.04 -3.98 10.28
CA ILE A 219 -18.88 -4.94 10.99
C ILE A 219 -20.16 -4.29 11.46
N LYS A 220 -20.08 -3.10 12.07
CA LYS A 220 -21.21 -2.42 12.69
C LYS A 220 -21.63 -1.13 11.99
N GLY A 221 -20.76 -0.59 11.14
CA GLY A 221 -20.93 0.74 10.56
C GLY A 221 -21.29 0.77 9.07
N TRP A 222 -21.31 -0.37 8.34
CA TRP A 222 -21.48 -0.44 6.88
C TRP A 222 -22.80 -1.07 6.43
N ASP A 223 -23.89 -0.82 7.12
CA ASP A 223 -25.18 -1.43 6.78
C ASP A 223 -25.65 -1.09 5.37
N LYS A 224 -25.52 0.19 4.98
CA LYS A 224 -25.89 0.66 3.62
C LYS A 224 -24.97 0.05 2.56
N THR A 225 -23.68 -0.01 2.83
CA THR A 225 -22.70 -0.61 1.91
C THR A 225 -22.98 -2.08 1.67
N TRP A 226 -23.27 -2.87 2.70
CA TRP A 226 -23.57 -4.29 2.50
C TRP A 226 -24.89 -4.52 1.76
N ALA A 227 -25.93 -3.74 2.07
CA ALA A 227 -27.19 -3.79 1.34
C ALA A 227 -26.97 -3.40 -0.15
N TYR A 228 -26.20 -2.35 -0.40
CA TYR A 228 -25.87 -1.90 -1.76
C TYR A 228 -25.09 -2.95 -2.55
N LEU A 229 -24.05 -3.55 -1.97
CA LEU A 229 -23.21 -4.57 -2.63
C LEU A 229 -24.01 -5.83 -2.99
N LYS A 230 -24.97 -6.24 -2.13
CA LYS A 230 -25.89 -7.35 -2.43
C LYS A 230 -26.78 -7.01 -3.64
N ALA A 231 -27.40 -5.83 -3.64
CA ALA A 231 -28.25 -5.37 -4.73
C ALA A 231 -27.47 -5.18 -6.05
N LEU A 232 -26.24 -4.65 -5.98
CA LEU A 232 -25.35 -4.54 -7.14
C LEU A 232 -24.97 -5.92 -7.65
N GLY A 233 -24.69 -6.86 -6.75
CA GLY A 233 -24.34 -8.24 -7.06
C GLY A 233 -25.40 -9.00 -7.85
N GLU A 234 -26.71 -8.69 -7.68
CA GLU A 234 -27.79 -9.31 -8.47
C GLU A 234 -27.62 -9.08 -9.98
N ASN A 235 -26.85 -8.08 -10.38
CA ASN A 235 -26.62 -7.68 -11.75
C ASN A 235 -25.22 -8.07 -12.27
N ILE A 236 -24.47 -8.84 -11.49
CA ILE A 236 -23.12 -9.32 -11.79
C ILE A 236 -23.18 -10.85 -11.89
N GLU A 237 -22.70 -11.41 -13.00
CA GLU A 237 -22.69 -12.87 -13.20
C GLU A 237 -21.67 -13.54 -12.26
N TYR A 238 -20.43 -13.03 -12.23
CA TYR A 238 -19.37 -13.52 -11.36
C TYR A 238 -18.34 -12.42 -11.04
N TYR A 239 -17.53 -12.66 -10.03
CA TYR A 239 -16.45 -11.76 -9.62
C TYR A 239 -15.11 -12.35 -10.02
N PRO A 240 -14.36 -11.73 -10.97
CA PRO A 240 -13.03 -12.16 -11.38
C PRO A 240 -12.06 -12.32 -10.21
N SER A 241 -11.13 -13.25 -10.34
CA SER A 241 -10.15 -13.55 -9.28
C SER A 241 -9.15 -12.41 -9.04
N GLY A 242 -8.87 -11.59 -10.08
CA GLY A 242 -7.91 -10.49 -10.00
C GLY A 242 -8.17 -9.39 -11.03
N THR A 243 -7.49 -8.25 -10.83
CA THR A 243 -7.68 -7.02 -11.62
C THR A 243 -7.40 -7.21 -13.11
N THR A 244 -6.39 -8.01 -13.46
CA THR A 244 -5.98 -8.23 -14.86
C THR A 244 -7.13 -8.79 -15.73
N GLU A 245 -7.95 -9.68 -15.16
CA GLU A 245 -9.12 -10.23 -15.85
C GLU A 245 -10.18 -9.17 -16.11
N VAL A 246 -10.46 -8.32 -15.09
CA VAL A 246 -11.42 -7.21 -15.24
C VAL A 246 -10.98 -6.21 -16.30
N LEU A 247 -9.69 -5.88 -16.35
CA LEU A 247 -9.13 -4.99 -17.37
C LEU A 247 -9.27 -5.57 -18.79
N LYS A 248 -9.01 -6.88 -18.97
CA LYS A 248 -9.20 -7.57 -20.26
C LYS A 248 -10.66 -7.53 -20.69
N GLN A 249 -11.60 -7.73 -19.76
CA GLN A 249 -13.04 -7.67 -20.06
C GLN A 249 -13.53 -6.26 -20.42
N LEU A 250 -12.91 -5.21 -19.85
CA LEU A 250 -13.18 -3.85 -20.35
C LEU A 250 -12.60 -3.66 -21.75
N GLY A 251 -11.39 -4.18 -21.99
CA GLY A 251 -10.70 -4.07 -23.29
C GLY A 251 -11.40 -4.80 -24.42
N ASP A 252 -11.95 -5.99 -24.18
CA ASP A 252 -12.67 -6.79 -25.18
C ASP A 252 -14.16 -6.43 -25.30
N GLY A 253 -14.65 -5.50 -24.45
CA GLY A 253 -16.04 -5.04 -24.46
C GLY A 253 -17.04 -5.98 -23.78
N SER A 254 -16.59 -6.98 -23.03
CA SER A 254 -17.46 -7.81 -22.19
C SER A 254 -18.02 -7.02 -21.01
N LEU A 255 -17.20 -6.13 -20.42
CA LEU A 255 -17.63 -5.12 -19.46
C LEU A 255 -17.59 -3.72 -20.08
N TYR A 256 -18.45 -2.84 -19.61
CA TYR A 256 -18.57 -1.45 -20.08
C TYR A 256 -18.10 -0.45 -19.03
N ILE A 257 -18.24 -0.81 -17.75
CA ILE A 257 -17.77 -0.05 -16.57
C ILE A 257 -17.08 -1.02 -15.61
N ILE A 258 -15.95 -0.60 -15.09
CA ILE A 258 -15.21 -1.30 -14.03
C ILE A 258 -14.74 -0.33 -12.97
N PRO A 259 -14.48 -0.73 -11.71
CA PRO A 259 -13.73 0.07 -10.78
C PRO A 259 -12.28 0.23 -11.24
N SER A 260 -11.72 1.38 -10.92
CA SER A 260 -10.32 1.72 -11.15
C SER A 260 -9.76 2.53 -9.99
N THR A 261 -8.48 2.85 -10.07
CA THR A 261 -7.76 3.74 -9.15
C THR A 261 -6.89 4.69 -9.95
N THR A 262 -6.33 5.72 -9.31
CA THR A 262 -5.34 6.58 -9.96
C THR A 262 -4.13 5.74 -10.36
N GLY A 263 -3.85 5.72 -11.65
CA GLY A 263 -2.80 4.90 -12.25
C GLY A 263 -3.31 3.64 -12.94
N TRP A 264 -4.18 2.84 -12.33
CA TRP A 264 -4.78 1.68 -13.01
C TRP A 264 -5.72 2.04 -14.17
N ASP A 265 -6.08 3.29 -14.32
CA ASP A 265 -6.69 3.81 -15.55
C ASP A 265 -5.68 4.27 -16.60
N ILE A 266 -4.44 4.58 -16.22
CA ILE A 266 -3.36 5.05 -17.11
C ILE A 266 -2.57 3.87 -17.67
N ASN A 267 -1.89 3.12 -16.81
CA ASN A 267 -0.96 2.07 -17.21
C ASN A 267 -1.57 0.99 -18.13
N PRO A 268 -2.78 0.46 -17.91
CA PRO A 268 -3.38 -0.50 -18.85
C PRO A 268 -3.66 0.08 -20.23
N ARG A 269 -3.84 1.41 -20.37
CA ARG A 269 -3.97 2.08 -21.67
C ARG A 269 -2.60 2.23 -22.35
N VAL A 270 -1.55 2.53 -21.58
CA VAL A 270 -0.16 2.53 -22.08
C VAL A 270 0.20 1.15 -22.63
N LEU A 271 -0.19 0.09 -21.93
CA LEU A 271 0.07 -1.30 -22.33
C LEU A 271 -0.87 -1.85 -23.40
N GLY A 272 -1.85 -1.06 -23.86
CA GLY A 272 -2.83 -1.49 -24.87
C GLY A 272 -3.81 -2.58 -24.40
N VAL A 273 -3.89 -2.84 -23.09
CA VAL A 273 -4.85 -3.80 -22.48
C VAL A 273 -6.26 -3.21 -22.47
N VAL A 274 -6.35 -1.90 -22.22
CA VAL A 274 -7.58 -1.11 -22.24
C VAL A 274 -7.47 -0.10 -23.38
N PRO A 275 -8.53 0.12 -24.17
CA PRO A 275 -8.53 1.12 -25.23
C PRO A 275 -8.18 2.54 -24.72
N LYS A 276 -7.45 3.30 -25.53
CA LYS A 276 -7.01 4.66 -25.20
C LYS A 276 -8.19 5.60 -24.86
N GLU A 277 -9.33 5.38 -25.50
CA GLU A 277 -10.56 6.15 -25.38
C GLU A 277 -11.27 5.96 -24.04
N ALA A 278 -10.93 4.93 -23.26
CA ALA A 278 -11.53 4.69 -21.97
C ALA A 278 -11.41 5.91 -21.06
N LYS A 279 -12.52 6.31 -20.46
CA LYS A 279 -12.64 7.48 -19.57
C LYS A 279 -12.82 7.08 -18.12
N ILE A 280 -12.67 8.04 -17.23
CA ILE A 280 -12.89 7.86 -15.80
C ILE A 280 -14.02 8.75 -15.29
N VAL A 281 -14.57 8.36 -14.16
CA VAL A 281 -15.46 9.19 -13.33
C VAL A 281 -15.25 8.85 -11.87
N ALA A 282 -15.21 9.87 -11.01
CA ALA A 282 -15.28 9.73 -9.56
C ALA A 282 -16.72 10.02 -9.12
N LEU A 283 -17.32 9.08 -8.42
CA LEU A 283 -18.70 9.19 -7.95
C LEU A 283 -18.83 10.29 -6.88
N LYS A 284 -20.01 10.90 -6.81
CA LYS A 284 -20.36 11.90 -5.80
C LYS A 284 -20.17 11.31 -4.40
N GLY A 285 -19.60 12.10 -3.49
CA GLY A 285 -19.33 11.67 -2.11
C GLY A 285 -18.14 10.73 -1.95
N SER A 286 -17.41 10.42 -3.04
CA SER A 286 -16.19 9.61 -2.91
C SER A 286 -15.08 10.36 -2.16
N HIS A 287 -14.37 9.63 -1.28
CA HIS A 287 -13.13 10.04 -0.65
C HIS A 287 -11.98 9.25 -1.25
N TRP A 288 -10.80 9.83 -1.31
CA TRP A 288 -9.59 9.13 -1.69
C TRP A 288 -9.14 8.21 -0.54
N CYS A 289 -9.29 6.92 -0.71
CA CYS A 289 -8.75 5.93 0.24
C CYS A 289 -7.29 5.66 -0.11
N SER A 290 -6.40 6.50 0.44
CA SER A 290 -4.97 6.53 0.10
C SER A 290 -4.28 5.17 0.28
N ASP A 291 -3.31 4.88 -0.58
CA ASP A 291 -2.50 3.67 -0.51
C ASP A 291 -1.01 3.99 -0.70
N VAL A 292 -0.16 3.09 -0.21
CA VAL A 292 1.30 3.15 -0.29
C VAL A 292 1.87 1.78 -0.59
N HIS A 293 3.05 1.75 -1.23
CA HIS A 293 3.93 0.61 -1.11
C HIS A 293 5.00 0.88 -0.07
N VAL A 294 5.49 -0.19 0.53
CA VAL A 294 6.48 -0.14 1.62
C VAL A 294 7.51 -1.25 1.46
N TRP A 295 8.74 -0.94 1.81
CA TRP A 295 9.85 -1.89 1.83
C TRP A 295 10.10 -2.36 3.25
N CYS A 296 10.07 -3.68 3.46
CA CYS A 296 10.25 -4.31 4.77
C CYS A 296 11.43 -5.28 4.73
N ILE A 297 12.22 -5.31 5.82
CA ILE A 297 13.32 -6.26 5.99
C ILE A 297 12.87 -7.36 6.97
N PRO A 298 12.90 -8.65 6.60
CA PRO A 298 12.64 -9.74 7.52
C PRO A 298 13.70 -9.82 8.65
N LYS A 299 13.28 -10.21 9.84
CA LYS A 299 14.22 -10.60 10.90
C LYS A 299 14.99 -11.85 10.48
N GLY A 300 16.27 -11.91 10.83
CA GLY A 300 17.16 -13.02 10.47
C GLY A 300 17.91 -12.84 9.16
N VAL A 301 17.70 -11.70 8.46
CA VAL A 301 18.58 -11.29 7.35
C VAL A 301 19.96 -10.96 7.91
N ALA A 302 21.02 -11.40 7.24
CA ALA A 302 22.40 -11.18 7.67
C ALA A 302 22.73 -9.68 7.76
N ASP A 303 23.45 -9.26 8.79
CA ASP A 303 23.77 -7.86 9.08
C ASP A 303 24.39 -7.11 7.90
N ALA A 304 25.30 -7.74 7.15
CA ALA A 304 25.89 -7.16 5.97
C ALA A 304 24.86 -6.84 4.87
N LYS A 305 23.83 -7.68 4.70
CA LYS A 305 22.71 -7.42 3.79
C LYS A 305 21.79 -6.33 4.33
N VAL A 306 21.53 -6.32 5.65
CA VAL A 306 20.76 -5.24 6.29
C VAL A 306 21.43 -3.89 6.05
N ALA A 307 22.76 -3.80 6.19
CA ALA A 307 23.51 -2.57 5.90
C ALA A 307 23.31 -2.09 4.46
N VAL A 308 23.39 -3.00 3.50
CA VAL A 308 23.15 -2.71 2.07
C VAL A 308 21.70 -2.27 1.83
N LEU A 309 20.72 -2.91 2.45
CA LEU A 309 19.30 -2.57 2.29
C LEU A 309 18.96 -1.19 2.88
N LEU A 310 19.57 -0.82 4.00
CA LEU A 310 19.41 0.52 4.58
C LEU A 310 20.02 1.60 3.66
N ASP A 311 21.19 1.35 3.09
CA ASP A 311 21.82 2.25 2.13
C ASP A 311 21.01 2.35 0.83
N LEU A 312 20.45 1.24 0.35
CA LEU A 312 19.54 1.21 -0.79
C LEU A 312 18.24 1.98 -0.50
N MET A 313 17.63 1.82 0.68
CA MET A 313 16.43 2.58 1.08
C MET A 313 16.72 4.08 1.12
N LYS A 314 17.87 4.50 1.67
CA LYS A 314 18.30 5.90 1.63
C LYS A 314 18.48 6.41 0.19
N PHE A 315 19.04 5.61 -0.70
CA PHE A 315 19.19 5.93 -2.12
C PHE A 315 17.85 6.05 -2.81
N MET A 316 16.93 5.11 -2.59
CA MET A 316 15.57 5.11 -3.12
C MET A 316 14.78 6.37 -2.73
N LEU A 317 15.03 6.91 -1.54
CA LEU A 317 14.35 8.11 -1.02
C LEU A 317 14.94 9.43 -1.55
N THR A 318 15.98 9.40 -2.39
CA THR A 318 16.45 10.62 -3.09
C THR A 318 15.43 11.05 -4.15
N LYS A 319 15.34 12.35 -4.44
CA LYS A 319 14.41 12.89 -5.43
C LYS A 319 14.63 12.30 -6.81
N GLU A 320 15.89 12.08 -7.17
CA GLU A 320 16.30 11.52 -8.45
C GLU A 320 15.79 10.09 -8.63
N GLN A 321 15.83 9.28 -7.57
CA GLN A 321 15.32 7.91 -7.64
C GLN A 321 13.79 7.87 -7.51
N GLN A 322 13.21 8.70 -6.69
CA GLN A 322 11.76 8.84 -6.57
C GLN A 322 11.11 9.28 -7.89
N ALA A 323 11.81 10.01 -8.74
CA ALA A 323 11.31 10.39 -10.05
C ALA A 323 11.07 9.19 -11.00
N TYR A 324 11.77 8.06 -10.81
CA TYR A 324 11.49 6.83 -11.55
C TYR A 324 10.15 6.20 -11.18
N ILE A 325 9.61 6.50 -9.98
CA ILE A 325 8.34 5.94 -9.48
C ILE A 325 7.11 6.47 -10.25
N TYR A 326 7.24 7.53 -11.03
CA TYR A 326 6.19 7.89 -12.00
C TYR A 326 5.91 6.73 -12.97
N GLY A 327 6.94 5.98 -13.37
CA GLY A 327 6.83 4.84 -14.27
C GLY A 327 6.00 5.16 -15.50
N GLU A 328 5.14 4.22 -15.88
CA GLU A 328 4.09 4.38 -16.90
C GLU A 328 2.72 4.67 -16.28
N GLY A 329 2.70 5.37 -15.13
CA GLY A 329 1.49 5.74 -14.44
C GLY A 329 0.79 4.61 -13.68
N TYR A 330 1.50 3.53 -13.35
CA TYR A 330 0.94 2.37 -12.64
C TYR A 330 0.28 2.71 -11.30
N PHE A 331 0.89 3.61 -10.53
CA PHE A 331 0.46 4.02 -9.17
C PHE A 331 0.52 5.54 -9.04
N TYR A 332 -0.28 6.25 -9.82
CA TYR A 332 -0.18 7.70 -10.00
C TYR A 332 -0.61 8.48 -8.73
N PRO A 333 0.11 9.56 -8.34
CA PRO A 333 1.30 10.13 -9.00
C PRO A 333 2.57 9.30 -8.79
N GLY A 334 2.67 8.48 -7.77
CA GLY A 334 3.76 7.55 -7.50
C GLY A 334 4.74 8.04 -6.44
N PRO A 335 5.52 9.11 -6.66
CA PRO A 335 6.52 9.57 -5.69
C PRO A 335 5.91 9.92 -4.34
N ALA A 336 6.49 9.38 -3.24
CA ALA A 336 6.12 9.71 -1.88
C ALA A 336 6.88 10.92 -1.33
N VAL A 337 8.06 11.21 -1.88
CA VAL A 337 8.95 12.30 -1.44
C VAL A 337 8.50 13.65 -2.00
N LYS A 338 8.49 14.68 -1.16
CA LYS A 338 8.07 16.04 -1.52
C LYS A 338 9.04 16.69 -2.52
N GLY A 339 8.48 17.50 -3.43
CA GLY A 339 9.26 18.27 -4.42
C GLY A 339 9.81 17.42 -5.57
N VAL A 340 9.35 16.18 -5.75
CA VAL A 340 9.56 15.40 -6.96
C VAL A 340 8.50 15.78 -7.98
N THR A 341 8.92 16.09 -9.20
CA THR A 341 8.02 16.52 -10.28
C THR A 341 8.16 15.60 -11.49
N LEU A 342 7.14 15.55 -12.35
CA LEU A 342 7.18 14.77 -13.58
C LEU A 342 8.33 15.19 -14.52
N ALA A 343 8.74 16.45 -14.49
CA ALA A 343 9.89 16.93 -15.27
C ALA A 343 11.23 16.28 -14.86
N MET A 344 11.31 15.71 -13.66
CA MET A 344 12.48 14.95 -13.18
C MET A 344 12.44 13.48 -13.59
N ALA A 345 11.28 12.99 -14.04
CA ALA A 345 11.11 11.60 -14.43
C ALA A 345 11.85 11.27 -15.72
N PRO A 346 12.17 9.99 -15.99
CA PRO A 346 12.70 9.55 -17.27
C PRO A 346 11.83 9.99 -18.46
N ALA A 347 12.46 10.17 -19.63
CA ALA A 347 11.79 10.67 -20.82
C ALA A 347 10.61 9.78 -21.29
N ASP A 348 10.75 8.45 -21.14
CA ASP A 348 9.70 7.47 -21.42
C ASP A 348 8.51 7.63 -20.49
N SER A 349 8.73 7.83 -19.18
CA SER A 349 7.68 8.13 -18.22
C SER A 349 6.96 9.45 -18.54
N GLN A 350 7.72 10.50 -18.89
CA GLN A 350 7.15 11.78 -19.30
C GLN A 350 6.28 11.63 -20.56
N ALA A 351 6.74 10.88 -21.55
CA ALA A 351 6.00 10.62 -22.79
C ALA A 351 4.72 9.85 -22.52
N ALA A 352 4.79 8.76 -21.72
CA ALA A 352 3.62 7.95 -21.36
C ALA A 352 2.57 8.79 -20.62
N LEU A 353 2.96 9.57 -19.64
CA LEU A 353 2.03 10.41 -18.87
C LEU A 353 1.51 11.63 -19.65
N LYS A 354 2.27 12.15 -20.60
CA LYS A 354 1.79 13.18 -21.54
C LYS A 354 0.70 12.64 -22.46
N GLU A 355 0.85 11.41 -22.94
CA GLU A 355 -0.08 10.80 -23.89
C GLU A 355 -1.31 10.19 -23.21
N PHE A 356 -1.12 9.46 -22.12
CA PHE A 356 -2.15 8.66 -21.44
C PHE A 356 -2.59 9.23 -20.09
N GLY A 357 -1.92 10.25 -19.55
CA GLY A 357 -2.28 10.90 -18.30
C GLY A 357 -3.67 11.51 -18.32
N ARG A 358 -4.11 12.03 -17.20
CA ARG A 358 -5.41 12.66 -17.01
C ARG A 358 -5.23 14.12 -16.59
N PRO A 359 -5.47 15.08 -17.47
CA PRO A 359 -5.37 16.51 -17.12
C PRO A 359 -6.27 16.90 -15.94
N GLU A 360 -7.41 16.18 -15.77
CA GLU A 360 -8.36 16.39 -14.69
C GLU A 360 -7.90 15.90 -13.31
N TYR A 361 -6.82 15.13 -13.20
CA TYR A 361 -6.41 14.49 -11.93
C TYR A 361 -6.04 15.49 -10.85
N ASP A 362 -5.29 16.53 -11.16
CA ASP A 362 -4.86 17.51 -10.15
C ASP A 362 -6.08 18.14 -9.45
N GLN A 363 -7.07 18.61 -10.23
CA GLN A 363 -8.30 19.16 -9.70
C GLN A 363 -9.15 18.09 -8.99
N LEU A 364 -9.25 16.91 -9.57
CA LEU A 364 -10.05 15.81 -9.02
C LEU A 364 -9.50 15.36 -7.66
N ILE A 365 -8.18 15.23 -7.54
CA ILE A 365 -7.49 14.83 -6.32
C ILE A 365 -7.64 15.92 -5.25
N ALA A 366 -7.42 17.18 -5.60
CA ALA A 366 -7.52 18.30 -4.66
C ALA A 366 -8.97 18.56 -4.17
N SER A 367 -9.98 18.16 -4.94
CA SER A 367 -11.40 18.46 -4.64
C SER A 367 -12.08 17.51 -3.66
N ARG A 368 -11.41 16.44 -3.20
CA ARG A 368 -12.01 15.40 -2.36
C ARG A 368 -11.19 15.12 -1.10
N PRO A 369 -11.84 14.71 0.00
CA PRO A 369 -11.14 14.30 1.22
C PRO A 369 -10.23 13.10 0.96
N HIS A 370 -9.09 13.07 1.67
CA HIS A 370 -8.15 11.96 1.68
C HIS A 370 -8.26 11.21 3.00
N GLU A 371 -8.42 9.90 2.90
CA GLU A 371 -8.51 8.99 4.03
C GLU A 371 -7.23 8.18 4.19
N LEU A 372 -6.85 7.98 5.43
CA LEU A 372 -5.82 7.00 5.78
C LEU A 372 -6.33 5.58 5.50
N PRO A 373 -5.45 4.62 5.19
CA PRO A 373 -5.82 3.22 5.07
C PRO A 373 -6.58 2.74 6.31
N LEU A 374 -7.49 1.79 6.13
CA LEU A 374 -8.11 1.08 7.24
C LEU A 374 -7.06 0.29 8.03
N ASP A 375 -7.33 0.04 9.32
CA ASP A 375 -6.56 -0.96 10.04
C ASP A 375 -6.61 -2.30 9.30
N PRO A 376 -5.49 -2.98 9.10
CA PRO A 376 -5.44 -4.22 8.31
C PRO A 376 -6.34 -5.34 8.85
N LYS A 377 -6.53 -5.44 10.17
CA LYS A 377 -7.47 -6.42 10.76
C LYS A 377 -8.90 -6.10 10.38
N VAL A 378 -9.22 -4.81 10.32
CA VAL A 378 -10.51 -4.31 9.87
C VAL A 378 -10.70 -4.58 8.37
N THR A 379 -9.67 -4.36 7.57
CA THR A 379 -9.67 -4.67 6.13
C THR A 379 -9.90 -6.17 5.88
N VAL A 380 -9.20 -7.05 6.60
CA VAL A 380 -9.38 -8.51 6.50
C VAL A 380 -10.79 -8.93 6.91
N ALA A 381 -11.36 -8.31 7.96
CA ALA A 381 -12.75 -8.57 8.36
C ALA A 381 -13.75 -8.14 7.28
N ALA A 382 -13.51 -6.99 6.61
CA ALA A 382 -14.32 -6.56 5.48
C ALA A 382 -14.25 -7.53 4.29
N PHE A 383 -13.06 -8.04 3.96
CA PHE A 383 -12.88 -9.03 2.89
C PHE A 383 -13.61 -10.34 3.18
N ARG A 384 -13.52 -10.83 4.43
CA ARG A 384 -14.22 -12.04 4.85
C ARG A 384 -15.73 -11.85 4.71
N ARG A 385 -16.27 -10.75 5.24
CA ARG A 385 -17.70 -10.46 5.15
C ARG A 385 -18.17 -10.31 3.70
N TRP A 386 -17.35 -9.68 2.86
CA TRP A 386 -17.63 -9.60 1.44
C TRP A 386 -17.70 -10.99 0.80
N ASP A 387 -16.76 -11.88 1.11
CA ASP A 387 -16.74 -13.25 0.62
C ASP A 387 -17.97 -14.03 1.06
N GLU A 388 -18.40 -13.89 2.32
CA GLU A 388 -19.54 -14.60 2.89
C GLU A 388 -20.88 -14.08 2.35
N GLU A 389 -21.06 -12.77 2.24
CA GLU A 389 -22.35 -12.16 1.99
C GLU A 389 -22.58 -11.72 0.54
N VAL A 390 -21.51 -11.52 -0.26
CA VAL A 390 -21.58 -10.94 -1.62
C VAL A 390 -20.97 -11.87 -2.66
N GLY A 391 -19.71 -12.25 -2.50
CA GLY A 391 -18.92 -12.90 -3.54
C GLY A 391 -18.86 -14.41 -3.49
N GLY A 392 -19.18 -15.03 -2.34
CA GLY A 392 -18.95 -16.46 -2.13
C GLY A 392 -19.72 -17.40 -3.05
N ALA A 393 -20.96 -17.07 -3.36
CA ALA A 393 -21.81 -17.87 -4.25
C ALA A 393 -21.53 -17.68 -5.75
N LYS A 394 -20.69 -16.71 -6.13
CA LYS A 394 -20.43 -16.30 -7.54
C LYS A 394 -18.96 -16.53 -7.92
N ARG A 395 -18.43 -17.71 -7.61
CA ARG A 395 -17.12 -18.17 -8.07
C ARG A 395 -17.30 -18.95 -9.39
N ARG A 396 -16.49 -18.65 -10.39
CA ARG A 396 -16.26 -19.56 -11.52
C ARG A 396 -15.30 -20.66 -11.13
#